data_83fbe661c7f51cea4533d973dd5c1686
#
_entry.id   83fbe661c7f51cea4533d973dd5c1686
#
_cell.length_a   1.000
_cell.length_b   1.000
_cell.length_c   1.000
_cell.angle_alpha   90.00
_cell.angle_beta   90.00
_cell.angle_gamma   90.00
#
_symmetry.space_group_name_H-M   'P 1'
#
loop_
_entity.id
_entity.type
_entity.pdbx_description
1 polymer ?
#
loop_
_entity_poly.entity_id
_entity_poly.type
_entity_poly.pdbx_seq_one_letter_code
_entity_poly.pdbx_strand_id
1 'polypeptide(L)'
;VIKLLKKWSGKLIEVPYAKNISSTQIKDKFLKIGTSPDKRKSKLVRLMEAKKIVRILESHSALTGLIIENLKVIKNNKFLDFDGMWSSSLTDSATKGLPDNSSLSFSARISSLQDMMDVTNKLLVFDADNGGQIEHLSFLIRSLERSGVSAIIMEDKIGLKKNSLFKNQSGAKQDKPNHFANKIKKICNTRQSSDFMVIARIESFILGKGLKDALKRAEIYSRAGADAILIHSKEKTTKEIFSFAKEFKKSKYFIPL
;
A
#
# COMPACT_ATOMS: atom_id res chain seq x y z
N VAL A 1 -26.83 -12.25 29.22
CA VAL A 1 -25.47 -11.77 28.90
C VAL A 1 -25.00 -10.80 30.01
N ILE A 2 -25.70 -9.69 30.29
CA ILE A 2 -25.28 -8.68 31.27
C ILE A 2 -25.05 -9.27 32.68
N LYS A 3 -25.95 -10.15 33.16
CA LYS A 3 -25.78 -10.85 34.46
C LYS A 3 -24.56 -11.76 34.50
N LEU A 4 -24.17 -12.34 33.38
CA LEU A 4 -23.00 -13.22 33.26
C LEU A 4 -21.69 -12.40 33.26
N LEU A 5 -21.66 -11.30 32.51
CA LEU A 5 -20.51 -10.40 32.43
C LEU A 5 -20.19 -9.74 33.78
N LYS A 6 -21.22 -9.38 34.55
CA LYS A 6 -21.03 -8.82 35.92
C LYS A 6 -20.26 -9.77 36.84
N LYS A 7 -20.35 -11.09 36.66
CA LYS A 7 -19.60 -12.07 37.46
C LYS A 7 -18.09 -12.01 37.26
N TRP A 8 -17.63 -11.42 36.15
CA TRP A 8 -16.21 -11.31 35.79
C TRP A 8 -15.75 -9.85 35.63
N SER A 9 -16.49 -8.92 36.25
CA SER A 9 -16.27 -7.47 36.10
C SER A 9 -16.27 -6.96 34.64
N GLY A 10 -16.89 -7.73 33.76
CA GLY A 10 -17.05 -7.39 32.34
C GLY A 10 -18.14 -6.32 32.15
N LYS A 11 -17.93 -5.45 31.19
CA LYS A 11 -18.92 -4.45 30.74
C LYS A 11 -19.43 -4.79 29.35
N LEU A 12 -20.75 -4.73 29.16
CA LEU A 12 -21.33 -4.73 27.82
C LEU A 12 -21.30 -3.27 27.32
N ILE A 13 -20.60 -3.05 26.22
CA ILE A 13 -20.64 -1.80 25.47
C ILE A 13 -21.55 -2.02 24.28
N GLU A 14 -22.74 -1.46 24.32
CA GLU A 14 -23.62 -1.41 23.15
C GLU A 14 -23.13 -0.31 22.20
N VAL A 15 -22.59 -0.72 21.07
CA VAL A 15 -22.29 0.22 19.98
C VAL A 15 -23.62 0.49 19.28
N PRO A 16 -24.12 1.74 19.28
CA PRO A 16 -25.39 2.05 18.62
C PRO A 16 -25.30 1.69 17.15
N TYR A 17 -26.32 1.00 16.65
CA TYR A 17 -26.44 0.69 15.22
C TYR A 17 -26.38 2.00 14.44
N ALA A 18 -25.50 2.08 13.45
CA ALA A 18 -25.36 3.29 12.63
C ALA A 18 -26.71 3.59 11.96
N LYS A 19 -27.42 4.58 12.47
CA LYS A 19 -28.67 5.05 11.87
C LYS A 19 -28.37 5.46 10.44
N ASN A 20 -29.15 4.95 9.48
CA ASN A 20 -29.06 5.24 8.05
C ASN A 20 -28.11 4.36 7.21
N ILE A 21 -27.72 3.18 7.67
CA ILE A 21 -27.08 2.17 6.83
C ILE A 21 -27.96 0.92 6.82
N SER A 22 -28.78 0.76 5.79
CA SER A 22 -29.52 -0.48 5.52
C SER A 22 -28.84 -1.30 4.44
N SER A 23 -29.07 -2.62 4.45
CA SER A 23 -28.63 -3.51 3.35
C SER A 23 -29.10 -3.06 1.98
N THR A 24 -30.26 -2.42 1.91
CA THR A 24 -30.82 -1.85 0.68
C THR A 24 -30.03 -0.64 0.21
N GLN A 25 -29.71 0.27 1.13
CA GLN A 25 -28.86 1.45 0.80
C GLN A 25 -27.44 1.06 0.41
N ILE A 26 -26.92 0.00 1.00
CA ILE A 26 -25.64 -0.60 0.58
C ILE A 26 -25.78 -1.14 -0.83
N LYS A 27 -26.82 -1.92 -1.15
CA LYS A 27 -27.10 -2.42 -2.50
C LYS A 27 -27.28 -1.30 -3.53
N ASP A 28 -28.05 -0.26 -3.21
CA ASP A 28 -28.30 0.89 -4.11
C ASP A 28 -27.02 1.69 -4.37
N LYS A 29 -26.17 1.83 -3.36
CA LYS A 29 -24.83 2.38 -3.55
C LYS A 29 -23.97 1.47 -4.43
N PHE A 30 -24.01 0.16 -4.24
CA PHE A 30 -23.31 -0.81 -5.09
C PHE A 30 -23.67 -0.68 -6.56
N LEU A 31 -24.95 -0.58 -6.89
CA LEU A 31 -25.42 -0.39 -8.27
C LEU A 31 -24.97 0.95 -8.88
N LYS A 32 -24.75 1.98 -8.05
CA LYS A 32 -24.22 3.30 -8.46
C LYS A 32 -22.69 3.38 -8.48
N ILE A 33 -22.01 2.43 -7.87
CA ILE A 33 -20.55 2.39 -7.64
C ILE A 33 -19.77 1.73 -8.82
N GLY A 34 -20.36 1.57 -9.99
CA GLY A 34 -19.64 1.03 -11.14
C GLY A 34 -18.38 1.82 -11.49
N THR A 35 -17.24 1.45 -10.93
CA THR A 35 -15.96 1.94 -11.42
C THR A 35 -15.27 0.85 -12.24
N SER A 36 -14.94 1.14 -13.50
CA SER A 36 -14.16 0.20 -14.29
C SER A 36 -12.74 0.07 -13.71
N PRO A 37 -12.05 -1.07 -13.94
CA PRO A 37 -10.65 -1.22 -13.55
C PRO A 37 -9.76 -0.07 -14.02
N ASP A 38 -9.96 0.42 -15.25
CA ASP A 38 -9.17 1.53 -15.79
C ASP A 38 -9.42 2.85 -15.07
N LYS A 39 -10.69 3.16 -14.74
CA LYS A 39 -11.01 4.34 -13.94
C LYS A 39 -10.41 4.29 -12.54
N ARG A 40 -10.38 3.11 -11.91
CA ARG A 40 -9.76 2.95 -10.58
C ARG A 40 -8.24 3.08 -10.67
N LYS A 41 -7.63 2.46 -11.66
CA LYS A 41 -6.19 2.50 -11.91
C LYS A 41 -5.68 3.94 -12.01
N SER A 42 -6.35 4.79 -12.79
CA SER A 42 -5.96 6.19 -13.00
C SER A 42 -6.18 7.12 -11.81
N LYS A 43 -6.88 6.69 -10.76
CA LYS A 43 -7.23 7.56 -9.63
C LYS A 43 -6.02 8.07 -8.85
N LEU A 44 -4.97 7.26 -8.68
CA LEU A 44 -3.79 7.68 -7.92
C LEU A 44 -3.08 8.84 -8.61
N VAL A 45 -2.79 8.72 -9.89
CA VAL A 45 -2.15 9.78 -10.69
C VAL A 45 -2.97 11.07 -10.62
N ARG A 46 -4.28 10.97 -10.89
CA ARG A 46 -5.18 12.14 -10.88
C ARG A 46 -5.28 12.81 -9.51
N LEU A 47 -5.24 12.03 -8.42
CA LEU A 47 -5.26 12.61 -7.07
C LEU A 47 -3.93 13.26 -6.71
N MET A 48 -2.80 12.71 -7.16
CA MET A 48 -1.48 13.31 -6.95
C MET A 48 -1.34 14.65 -7.70
N GLU A 49 -1.99 14.79 -8.85
CA GLU A 49 -2.07 16.06 -9.57
C GLU A 49 -2.99 17.08 -8.88
N ALA A 50 -4.09 16.61 -8.29
CA ALA A 50 -5.12 17.46 -7.70
C ALA A 50 -4.86 17.84 -6.23
N LYS A 51 -4.08 17.05 -5.50
CA LYS A 51 -3.85 17.20 -4.06
C LYS A 51 -2.37 17.23 -3.72
N LYS A 52 -2.00 18.02 -2.71
CA LYS A 52 -0.63 18.01 -2.16
C LYS A 52 -0.28 16.71 -1.43
N ILE A 53 -1.29 16.04 -0.86
CA ILE A 53 -1.13 14.80 -0.08
C ILE A 53 -2.30 13.88 -0.42
N VAL A 54 -1.99 12.66 -0.80
CA VAL A 54 -2.93 11.56 -0.96
C VAL A 54 -2.87 10.69 0.30
N ARG A 55 -4.02 10.48 0.96
CA ARG A 55 -4.11 9.71 2.20
C ARG A 55 -4.59 8.31 1.90
N ILE A 56 -3.75 7.34 2.19
CA ILE A 56 -4.03 5.92 1.95
C ILE A 56 -4.00 5.20 3.29
N LEU A 57 -5.04 4.39 3.57
CA LEU A 57 -5.13 3.58 4.78
C LEU A 57 -5.01 2.10 4.42
N GLU A 58 -4.40 1.34 5.31
CA GLU A 58 -4.31 -0.10 5.18
C GLU A 58 -5.70 -0.74 5.16
N SER A 59 -5.88 -1.76 4.29
CA SER A 59 -7.11 -2.54 4.14
C SER A 59 -6.77 -3.96 3.74
N HIS A 60 -7.46 -4.93 4.36
CA HIS A 60 -7.21 -6.37 4.17
C HIS A 60 -8.49 -7.20 4.00
N SER A 61 -9.65 -6.54 3.96
CA SER A 61 -10.94 -7.20 3.80
C SER A 61 -12.01 -6.25 3.25
N ALA A 62 -13.10 -6.81 2.75
CA ALA A 62 -14.26 -6.02 2.32
C ALA A 62 -14.79 -5.10 3.44
N LEU A 63 -14.79 -5.58 4.69
CA LEU A 63 -15.24 -4.77 5.84
C LEU A 63 -14.35 -3.54 6.04
N THR A 64 -13.04 -3.71 6.02
CA THR A 64 -12.10 -2.56 6.16
C THR A 64 -12.19 -1.63 4.96
N GLY A 65 -12.41 -2.15 3.74
CA GLY A 65 -12.70 -1.35 2.55
C GLY A 65 -13.97 -0.49 2.71
N LEU A 66 -15.07 -1.06 3.23
CA LEU A 66 -16.31 -0.33 3.54
C LEU A 66 -16.09 0.76 4.59
N ILE A 67 -15.30 0.49 5.62
CA ILE A 67 -14.96 1.48 6.65
C ILE A 67 -14.25 2.66 5.99
N ILE A 68 -13.22 2.40 5.17
CA ILE A 68 -12.45 3.43 4.47
C ILE A 68 -13.32 4.24 3.51
N GLU A 69 -14.23 3.58 2.78
CA GLU A 69 -15.16 4.26 1.86
C GLU A 69 -16.05 5.28 2.57
N ASN A 70 -16.54 4.93 3.77
CA ASN A 70 -17.54 5.71 4.49
C ASN A 70 -16.97 6.60 5.60
N LEU A 71 -15.69 6.41 5.98
CA LEU A 71 -15.07 7.17 7.05
C LEU A 71 -14.88 8.63 6.62
N LYS A 72 -15.56 9.53 7.34
CA LYS A 72 -15.44 10.98 7.16
C LYS A 72 -15.36 11.63 8.54
N VAL A 73 -14.36 12.47 8.72
CA VAL A 73 -14.14 13.24 9.94
C VAL A 73 -14.26 14.73 9.61
N ILE A 74 -14.97 15.48 10.42
CA ILE A 74 -15.04 16.94 10.31
C ILE A 74 -14.01 17.53 11.25
N LYS A 75 -13.05 18.28 10.70
CA LYS A 75 -12.07 19.05 11.48
C LYS A 75 -11.95 20.46 10.89
N ASN A 76 -12.11 21.48 11.72
CA ASN A 76 -12.05 22.88 11.29
C ASN A 76 -12.97 23.18 10.09
N ASN A 77 -14.21 22.71 10.14
CA ASN A 77 -15.23 22.81 9.08
C ASN A 77 -14.82 22.22 7.72
N LYS A 78 -13.82 21.32 7.70
CA LYS A 78 -13.40 20.59 6.51
C LYS A 78 -13.66 19.10 6.68
N PHE A 79 -14.17 18.46 5.65
CA PHE A 79 -14.25 17.01 5.60
C PHE A 79 -12.84 16.44 5.33
N LEU A 80 -12.46 15.48 6.17
CA LEU A 80 -11.25 14.69 6.01
C LEU A 80 -11.66 13.24 5.80
N ASP A 81 -11.15 12.64 4.74
CA ASP A 81 -11.35 11.24 4.41
C ASP A 81 -10.04 10.61 3.95
N PHE A 82 -10.05 9.30 3.73
CA PHE A 82 -8.97 8.61 3.05
C PHE A 82 -9.26 8.56 1.54
N ASP A 83 -8.24 8.73 0.74
CA ASP A 83 -8.31 8.73 -0.72
C ASP A 83 -8.26 7.32 -1.31
N GLY A 84 -7.63 6.39 -0.60
CA GLY A 84 -7.37 5.05 -1.09
C GLY A 84 -7.05 4.03 -0.01
N MET A 85 -6.80 2.82 -0.48
CA MET A 85 -6.47 1.63 0.31
C MET A 85 -5.07 1.15 0.00
N TRP A 86 -4.43 0.53 0.98
CA TRP A 86 -3.16 -0.19 0.84
C TRP A 86 -3.36 -1.64 1.26
N SER A 87 -3.22 -2.59 0.34
CA SER A 87 -3.12 -4.01 0.65
C SER A 87 -1.70 -4.30 1.13
N SER A 88 -1.55 -4.44 2.44
CA SER A 88 -0.27 -4.76 3.09
C SER A 88 -0.08 -6.27 3.17
N SER A 89 1.11 -6.76 2.83
CA SER A 89 1.44 -8.18 2.95
C SER A 89 1.41 -8.68 4.40
N LEU A 90 1.71 -7.80 5.37
CA LEU A 90 1.64 -8.12 6.79
C LEU A 90 0.21 -8.46 7.22
N THR A 91 -0.74 -7.59 6.93
CA THR A 91 -2.14 -7.78 7.35
C THR A 91 -2.85 -8.83 6.51
N ASP A 92 -2.54 -8.92 5.21
CA ASP A 92 -3.05 -10.00 4.36
C ASP A 92 -2.62 -11.38 4.90
N SER A 93 -1.36 -11.53 5.34
CA SER A 93 -0.87 -12.76 5.96
C SER A 93 -1.52 -13.00 7.32
N ALA A 94 -1.58 -11.98 8.17
CA ALA A 94 -2.14 -12.08 9.52
C ALA A 94 -3.61 -12.52 9.52
N THR A 95 -4.42 -12.03 8.58
CA THR A 95 -5.84 -12.44 8.44
C THR A 95 -6.01 -13.89 8.01
N LYS A 96 -4.99 -14.51 7.44
CA LYS A 96 -4.96 -15.93 7.10
C LYS A 96 -4.26 -16.79 8.16
N GLY A 97 -3.85 -16.19 9.30
CA GLY A 97 -3.09 -16.88 10.34
C GLY A 97 -1.67 -17.27 9.92
N LEU A 98 -1.12 -16.63 8.90
CA LEU A 98 0.20 -16.90 8.35
C LEU A 98 1.22 -15.86 8.78
N PRO A 99 2.52 -16.23 8.92
CA PRO A 99 3.58 -15.28 9.17
C PRO A 99 3.84 -14.40 7.93
N ASP A 100 4.28 -13.16 8.17
CA ASP A 100 4.66 -12.20 7.13
C ASP A 100 6.08 -12.49 6.58
N ASN A 101 6.22 -13.60 5.89
CA ASN A 101 7.48 -14.09 5.32
C ASN A 101 7.35 -14.59 3.87
N SER A 102 6.38 -14.03 3.13
CA SER A 102 6.01 -14.42 1.77
C SER A 102 5.39 -15.83 1.65
N SER A 103 4.90 -16.40 2.77
CA SER A 103 4.15 -17.69 2.74
C SER A 103 2.81 -17.55 2.02
N LEU A 104 2.19 -16.38 2.07
CA LEU A 104 0.96 -16.11 1.33
C LEU A 104 1.30 -15.69 -0.10
N SER A 105 0.86 -16.49 -1.07
CA SER A 105 1.16 -16.24 -2.50
C SER A 105 0.47 -14.97 -3.02
N PHE A 106 1.04 -14.36 -4.05
CA PHE A 106 0.42 -13.23 -4.75
C PHE A 106 -0.97 -13.56 -5.31
N SER A 107 -1.17 -14.79 -5.83
CA SER A 107 -2.46 -15.21 -6.36
C SER A 107 -3.55 -15.22 -5.28
N ALA A 108 -3.24 -15.74 -4.09
CA ALA A 108 -4.16 -15.74 -2.95
C ALA A 108 -4.46 -14.29 -2.48
N ARG A 109 -3.46 -13.42 -2.46
CA ARG A 109 -3.65 -12.00 -2.12
C ARG A 109 -4.51 -11.26 -3.14
N ILE A 110 -4.27 -11.49 -4.44
CA ILE A 110 -5.07 -10.87 -5.52
C ILE A 110 -6.53 -11.31 -5.44
N SER A 111 -6.81 -12.58 -5.13
CA SER A 111 -8.19 -13.03 -4.91
C SER A 111 -8.90 -12.26 -3.80
N SER A 112 -8.21 -11.96 -2.69
CA SER A 112 -8.77 -11.15 -1.60
C SER A 112 -8.97 -9.67 -1.96
N LEU A 113 -8.24 -9.14 -2.96
CA LEU A 113 -8.43 -7.76 -3.43
C LEU A 113 -9.80 -7.57 -4.06
N GLN A 114 -10.34 -8.58 -4.74
CA GLN A 114 -11.64 -8.48 -5.40
C GLN A 114 -12.73 -8.12 -4.40
N ASP A 115 -12.76 -8.79 -3.24
CA ASP A 115 -13.72 -8.51 -2.17
C ASP A 115 -13.68 -7.06 -1.70
N MET A 116 -12.47 -6.48 -1.59
CA MET A 116 -12.30 -5.07 -1.24
C MET A 116 -12.77 -4.15 -2.36
N MET A 117 -12.46 -4.48 -3.61
CA MET A 117 -12.80 -3.63 -4.76
C MET A 117 -14.29 -3.63 -5.07
N ASP A 118 -15.01 -4.69 -4.70
CA ASP A 118 -16.45 -4.78 -4.91
C ASP A 118 -17.24 -3.86 -3.97
N VAL A 119 -16.66 -3.47 -2.83
CA VAL A 119 -17.35 -2.64 -1.83
C VAL A 119 -16.93 -1.17 -1.84
N THR A 120 -15.96 -0.77 -2.66
CA THR A 120 -15.44 0.59 -2.69
C THR A 120 -15.00 1.02 -4.08
N ASN A 121 -15.09 2.34 -4.32
CA ASN A 121 -14.54 2.99 -5.52
C ASN A 121 -13.14 3.54 -5.32
N LYS A 122 -12.60 3.50 -4.11
CA LYS A 122 -11.30 4.12 -3.80
C LYS A 122 -10.18 3.41 -4.57
N LEU A 123 -9.09 4.14 -4.80
CA LEU A 123 -7.89 3.56 -5.37
C LEU A 123 -7.30 2.48 -4.44
N LEU A 124 -6.52 1.57 -5.00
CA LEU A 124 -5.82 0.55 -4.24
C LEU A 124 -4.36 0.48 -4.65
N VAL A 125 -3.48 0.50 -3.65
CA VAL A 125 -2.04 0.28 -3.77
C VAL A 125 -1.71 -1.10 -3.21
N PHE A 126 -0.93 -1.89 -3.94
CA PHE A 126 -0.56 -3.25 -3.60
C PHE A 126 0.91 -3.35 -3.17
N ASP A 127 1.16 -3.81 -1.94
CA ASP A 127 2.50 -4.13 -1.46
C ASP A 127 2.93 -5.51 -1.99
N ALA A 128 3.88 -5.53 -2.89
CA ALA A 128 4.40 -6.74 -3.52
C ALA A 128 5.70 -7.24 -2.90
N ASP A 129 6.00 -6.87 -1.65
CA ASP A 129 7.26 -7.24 -1.02
C ASP A 129 8.47 -6.88 -1.92
N ASN A 130 9.36 -7.83 -2.18
CA ASN A 130 10.47 -7.63 -3.11
C ASN A 130 10.13 -7.96 -4.59
N GLY A 131 8.84 -8.17 -4.90
CA GLY A 131 8.35 -8.53 -6.23
C GLY A 131 8.57 -9.98 -6.65
N GLY A 132 9.20 -10.80 -5.80
CA GLY A 132 9.53 -12.19 -6.14
C GLY A 132 10.56 -12.33 -7.26
N GLN A 133 10.42 -13.36 -8.07
CA GLN A 133 11.31 -13.63 -9.20
C GLN A 133 10.95 -12.72 -10.39
N ILE A 134 11.97 -12.16 -11.03
CA ILE A 134 11.81 -11.19 -12.13
C ILE A 134 11.04 -11.78 -13.32
N GLU A 135 11.15 -13.08 -13.55
CA GLU A 135 10.47 -13.82 -14.61
C GLU A 135 8.94 -13.82 -14.41
N HIS A 136 8.49 -13.80 -13.16
CA HIS A 136 7.08 -13.86 -12.80
C HIS A 136 6.41 -12.47 -12.73
N LEU A 137 7.19 -11.40 -12.70
CA LEU A 137 6.66 -10.03 -12.57
C LEU A 137 5.65 -9.67 -13.66
N SER A 138 5.88 -10.13 -14.89
CA SER A 138 4.95 -9.83 -15.99
C SER A 138 3.53 -10.36 -15.76
N PHE A 139 3.42 -11.55 -15.15
CA PHE A 139 2.11 -12.13 -14.80
C PHE A 139 1.46 -11.38 -13.65
N LEU A 140 2.24 -11.04 -12.61
CA LEU A 140 1.77 -10.27 -11.47
C LEU A 140 1.22 -8.91 -11.92
N ILE A 141 1.97 -8.15 -12.72
CA ILE A 141 1.56 -6.83 -13.20
C ILE A 141 0.28 -6.88 -14.01
N ARG A 142 0.18 -7.82 -14.96
CA ARG A 142 -1.04 -7.98 -15.75
C ARG A 142 -2.28 -8.31 -14.89
N SER A 143 -2.09 -9.14 -13.86
CA SER A 143 -3.18 -9.47 -12.94
C SER A 143 -3.63 -8.27 -12.11
N LEU A 144 -2.67 -7.49 -11.57
CA LEU A 144 -2.97 -6.27 -10.81
C LEU A 144 -3.66 -5.20 -11.66
N GLU A 145 -3.19 -4.98 -12.90
CA GLU A 145 -3.83 -4.02 -13.81
C GLU A 145 -5.25 -4.41 -14.19
N ARG A 146 -5.49 -5.70 -14.49
CA ARG A 146 -6.85 -6.21 -14.79
C ARG A 146 -7.80 -6.04 -13.61
N SER A 147 -7.29 -6.20 -12.39
CA SER A 147 -8.06 -5.97 -11.17
C SER A 147 -8.30 -4.48 -10.89
N GLY A 148 -7.66 -3.55 -11.62
CA GLY A 148 -7.82 -2.11 -11.40
C GLY A 148 -7.00 -1.56 -10.22
N VAL A 149 -5.92 -2.24 -9.84
CA VAL A 149 -4.93 -1.73 -8.87
C VAL A 149 -4.25 -0.49 -9.45
N SER A 150 -4.08 0.55 -8.63
CA SER A 150 -3.52 1.84 -9.07
C SER A 150 -2.00 1.90 -9.01
N ALA A 151 -1.40 1.15 -8.09
CA ALA A 151 0.06 1.12 -7.96
C ALA A 151 0.55 -0.18 -7.32
N ILE A 152 1.78 -0.54 -7.66
CA ILE A 152 2.56 -1.57 -6.96
C ILE A 152 3.67 -0.92 -6.16
N ILE A 153 3.86 -1.37 -4.92
CA ILE A 153 5.03 -1.05 -4.10
C ILE A 153 5.95 -2.27 -4.08
N MET A 154 7.24 -2.06 -4.33
CA MET A 154 8.26 -3.10 -4.15
C MET A 154 9.41 -2.58 -3.30
N GLU A 155 9.87 -3.41 -2.35
CA GLU A 155 11.04 -3.11 -1.52
C GLU A 155 12.33 -3.70 -2.10
N ASP A 156 13.43 -2.97 -1.93
CA ASP A 156 14.76 -3.38 -2.40
C ASP A 156 15.50 -4.33 -1.44
N LYS A 157 14.76 -5.25 -0.79
CA LYS A 157 15.33 -6.37 -0.04
C LYS A 157 15.41 -7.64 -0.86
N ILE A 158 16.31 -8.54 -0.49
CA ILE A 158 16.48 -9.87 -1.07
C ILE A 158 16.47 -10.96 0.00
N GLY A 159 16.23 -12.19 -0.46
CA GLY A 159 16.15 -13.37 0.40
C GLY A 159 14.78 -13.53 1.03
N LEU A 160 14.72 -14.32 2.10
CA LEU A 160 13.50 -14.54 2.84
C LEU A 160 13.00 -13.21 3.44
N LYS A 161 11.73 -12.92 3.21
CA LYS A 161 11.12 -11.71 3.76
C LYS A 161 11.22 -11.68 5.28
N LYS A 162 11.60 -10.52 5.80
CA LYS A 162 11.61 -10.22 7.23
C LYS A 162 10.92 -8.87 7.44
N ASN A 163 9.99 -8.83 8.37
CA ASN A 163 9.26 -7.60 8.67
C ASN A 163 10.24 -6.49 9.07
N SER A 164 10.18 -5.37 8.38
CA SER A 164 11.12 -4.24 8.54
C SER A 164 10.99 -3.54 9.89
N LEU A 165 9.85 -3.67 10.58
CA LEU A 165 9.61 -3.05 11.89
C LEU A 165 10.22 -3.84 13.05
N PHE A 166 10.66 -5.08 12.83
CA PHE A 166 11.35 -5.83 13.86
C PHE A 166 12.73 -5.21 14.14
N LYS A 167 13.07 -5.08 15.42
CA LYS A 167 14.37 -4.53 15.86
C LYS A 167 15.54 -5.32 15.27
N ASN A 168 15.45 -6.66 15.30
CA ASN A 168 16.49 -7.53 14.77
C ASN A 168 16.32 -7.77 13.28
N GLN A 169 17.15 -7.09 12.48
CA GLN A 169 17.26 -7.26 11.02
C GLN A 169 18.44 -8.18 10.62
N SER A 170 19.00 -8.98 11.56
CA SER A 170 20.11 -9.90 11.21
C SER A 170 19.69 -10.84 10.08
N GLY A 171 20.58 -11.02 9.09
CA GLY A 171 20.32 -11.82 7.89
C GLY A 171 19.50 -11.16 6.81
N ALA A 172 18.84 -10.02 7.07
CA ALA A 172 18.18 -9.24 6.03
C ALA A 172 19.23 -8.56 5.14
N LYS A 173 19.07 -8.66 3.83
CA LYS A 173 19.99 -8.09 2.85
C LYS A 173 19.23 -7.16 1.91
N GLN A 174 19.87 -6.04 1.60
CA GLN A 174 19.37 -5.14 0.55
C GLN A 174 19.94 -5.56 -0.79
N ASP A 175 19.13 -5.52 -1.83
CA ASP A 175 19.51 -5.85 -3.19
C ASP A 175 20.59 -4.89 -3.73
N LYS A 176 21.32 -5.35 -4.73
CA LYS A 176 22.18 -4.44 -5.51
C LYS A 176 21.29 -3.43 -6.24
N PRO A 177 21.59 -2.12 -6.19
CA PRO A 177 20.72 -1.10 -6.76
C PRO A 177 20.34 -1.35 -8.21
N ASN A 178 21.31 -1.75 -9.04
CA ASN A 178 21.08 -2.03 -10.46
C ASN A 178 20.23 -3.29 -10.69
N HIS A 179 20.34 -4.29 -9.81
CA HIS A 179 19.50 -5.49 -9.92
C HIS A 179 18.04 -5.16 -9.63
N PHE A 180 17.77 -4.42 -8.57
CA PHE A 180 16.42 -3.94 -8.26
C PHE A 180 15.89 -2.97 -9.35
N ALA A 181 16.74 -2.10 -9.89
CA ALA A 181 16.41 -1.24 -11.02
C ALA A 181 15.96 -2.04 -12.27
N ASN A 182 16.53 -3.22 -12.50
CA ASN A 182 16.08 -4.09 -13.60
C ASN A 182 14.67 -4.64 -13.36
N LYS A 183 14.28 -4.93 -12.11
CA LYS A 183 12.90 -5.28 -11.78
C LYS A 183 11.95 -4.12 -12.10
N ILE A 184 12.31 -2.89 -11.71
CA ILE A 184 11.52 -1.67 -12.04
C ILE A 184 11.35 -1.54 -13.56
N LYS A 185 12.43 -1.61 -14.33
CA LYS A 185 12.39 -1.57 -15.81
C LYS A 185 11.49 -2.66 -16.38
N LYS A 186 11.56 -3.88 -15.83
CA LYS A 186 10.72 -5.00 -16.29
C LYS A 186 9.25 -4.68 -16.09
N ILE A 187 8.86 -4.09 -14.94
CA ILE A 187 7.47 -3.68 -14.68
C ILE A 187 7.05 -2.58 -15.64
N CYS A 188 7.85 -1.52 -15.77
CA CYS A 188 7.54 -0.39 -16.67
C CYS A 188 7.36 -0.84 -18.13
N ASN A 189 8.14 -1.82 -18.57
CA ASN A 189 8.01 -2.40 -19.92
C ASN A 189 6.82 -3.38 -20.05
N THR A 190 6.27 -3.86 -18.95
CA THR A 190 5.17 -4.84 -18.94
C THR A 190 3.82 -4.17 -18.78
N ARG A 191 3.75 -3.11 -17.98
CA ARG A 191 2.49 -2.40 -17.71
C ARG A 191 1.86 -1.89 -19.01
N GLN A 192 0.52 -2.01 -19.08
CA GLN A 192 -0.26 -1.60 -20.26
C GLN A 192 -0.58 -0.10 -20.22
N SER A 193 -0.58 0.49 -19.03
CA SER A 193 -0.96 1.88 -18.80
C SER A 193 0.06 2.57 -17.90
N SER A 194 0.44 3.80 -18.25
CA SER A 194 1.23 4.69 -17.38
C SER A 194 0.50 5.09 -16.09
N ASP A 195 -0.83 4.93 -16.06
CA ASP A 195 -1.63 5.19 -14.86
C ASP A 195 -1.41 4.15 -13.76
N PHE A 196 -0.89 2.96 -14.11
CA PHE A 196 -0.43 1.98 -13.14
C PHE A 196 0.96 2.35 -12.65
N MET A 197 1.04 2.89 -11.44
CA MET A 197 2.29 3.43 -10.90
C MET A 197 3.20 2.36 -10.30
N VAL A 198 4.50 2.58 -10.40
CA VAL A 198 5.55 1.77 -9.80
C VAL A 198 6.23 2.56 -8.70
N ILE A 199 6.02 2.14 -7.45
CA ILE A 199 6.56 2.80 -6.25
C ILE A 199 7.74 1.96 -5.74
N ALA A 200 8.94 2.54 -5.75
CA ALA A 200 10.14 1.89 -5.26
C ALA A 200 10.33 2.18 -3.76
N ARG A 201 10.22 1.15 -2.91
CA ARG A 201 10.44 1.24 -1.48
C ARG A 201 11.91 0.98 -1.16
N ILE A 202 12.53 1.95 -0.47
CA ILE A 202 13.94 1.93 -0.13
C ILE A 202 14.12 1.56 1.34
N GLU A 203 14.84 0.49 1.60
CA GLU A 203 15.07 -0.07 2.94
C GLU A 203 16.43 0.34 3.55
N SER A 204 17.09 1.36 3.01
CA SER A 204 18.43 1.79 3.46
C SER A 204 18.48 2.19 4.94
N PHE A 205 17.46 2.90 5.46
CA PHE A 205 17.42 3.25 6.88
C PHE A 205 17.12 2.03 7.76
N ILE A 206 16.23 1.15 7.32
CA ILE A 206 15.90 -0.09 8.03
C ILE A 206 17.16 -0.96 8.23
N LEU A 207 18.01 -1.01 7.20
CA LEU A 207 19.24 -1.82 7.17
C LEU A 207 20.50 -1.06 7.60
N GLY A 208 20.35 0.16 8.14
CA GLY A 208 21.44 0.95 8.71
C GLY A 208 22.44 1.52 7.69
N LYS A 209 22.07 1.62 6.40
CA LYS A 209 22.95 2.17 5.36
C LYS A 209 22.89 3.69 5.24
N GLY A 210 21.88 4.31 5.86
CA GLY A 210 21.76 5.75 6.02
C GLY A 210 21.37 6.53 4.77
N LEU A 211 21.39 7.84 4.91
CA LEU A 211 20.87 8.81 3.94
C LEU A 211 21.58 8.76 2.57
N LYS A 212 22.89 8.65 2.56
CA LYS A 212 23.68 8.67 1.31
C LYS A 212 23.34 7.48 0.40
N ASP A 213 23.18 6.29 0.97
CA ASP A 213 22.78 5.09 0.21
C ASP A 213 21.32 5.23 -0.27
N ALA A 214 20.42 5.75 0.59
CA ALA A 214 19.03 5.99 0.24
C ALA A 214 18.89 6.93 -0.98
N LEU A 215 19.60 8.06 -0.97
CA LEU A 215 19.60 9.03 -2.06
C LEU A 215 20.14 8.45 -3.37
N LYS A 216 21.27 7.74 -3.29
CA LYS A 216 21.85 7.06 -4.46
C LYS A 216 20.85 6.07 -5.08
N ARG A 217 20.17 5.29 -4.27
CA ARG A 217 19.15 4.32 -4.74
C ARG A 217 17.95 5.02 -5.35
N ALA A 218 17.45 6.08 -4.72
CA ALA A 218 16.34 6.86 -5.23
C ALA A 218 16.61 7.36 -6.65
N GLU A 219 17.79 7.91 -6.91
CA GLU A 219 18.19 8.36 -8.25
C GLU A 219 18.28 7.23 -9.27
N ILE A 220 18.82 6.07 -8.87
CA ILE A 220 18.92 4.90 -9.75
C ILE A 220 17.52 4.37 -10.09
N TYR A 221 16.61 4.32 -9.11
CA TYR A 221 15.26 3.81 -9.29
C TYR A 221 14.39 4.78 -10.11
N SER A 222 14.52 6.07 -9.90
CA SER A 222 13.87 7.10 -10.73
C SER A 222 14.31 6.98 -12.19
N ARG A 223 15.61 6.85 -12.45
CA ARG A 223 16.13 6.62 -13.82
C ARG A 223 15.69 5.28 -14.42
N ALA A 224 15.35 4.31 -13.60
CA ALA A 224 14.83 3.02 -14.06
C ALA A 224 13.34 3.08 -14.41
N GLY A 225 12.64 4.17 -14.10
CA GLY A 225 11.24 4.39 -14.42
C GLY A 225 10.28 4.24 -13.24
N ALA A 226 10.78 4.23 -11.99
CA ALA A 226 9.89 4.35 -10.84
C ALA A 226 9.11 5.68 -10.90
N ASP A 227 7.82 5.63 -10.60
CA ASP A 227 6.93 6.79 -10.63
C ASP A 227 6.89 7.52 -9.28
N ALA A 228 7.26 6.82 -8.20
CA ALA A 228 7.39 7.39 -6.86
C ALA A 228 8.40 6.61 -6.01
N ILE A 229 8.90 7.26 -4.94
CA ILE A 229 9.77 6.64 -3.93
C ILE A 229 9.02 6.55 -2.61
N LEU A 230 9.05 5.38 -1.98
CA LEU A 230 8.66 5.19 -0.60
C LEU A 230 9.91 5.01 0.25
N ILE A 231 10.24 6.01 1.08
CA ILE A 231 11.33 5.89 2.04
C ILE A 231 10.81 5.32 3.35
N HIS A 232 11.45 4.26 3.84
CA HIS A 232 11.02 3.56 5.04
C HIS A 232 12.01 3.76 6.19
N SER A 233 11.50 4.09 7.37
CA SER A 233 12.28 4.23 8.60
C SER A 233 11.56 3.54 9.75
N LYS A 234 12.33 2.95 10.67
CA LYS A 234 11.84 2.38 11.94
C LYS A 234 11.99 3.32 13.12
N GLU A 235 12.57 4.49 12.89
CA GLU A 235 12.74 5.49 13.93
C GLU A 235 11.38 6.06 14.37
N LYS A 236 11.26 6.33 15.68
CA LYS A 236 10.05 6.97 16.23
C LYS A 236 9.91 8.45 15.83
N THR A 237 10.98 9.04 15.31
CA THR A 237 11.01 10.42 14.84
C THR A 237 10.97 10.47 13.32
N THR A 238 10.48 11.56 12.78
CA THR A 238 10.41 11.79 11.33
C THR A 238 11.73 12.30 10.73
N LYS A 239 12.81 12.39 11.51
CA LYS A 239 14.09 13.02 11.09
C LYS A 239 14.69 12.41 9.83
N GLU A 240 14.76 11.08 9.76
CA GLU A 240 15.31 10.38 8.58
C GLU A 240 14.48 10.67 7.32
N ILE A 241 13.14 10.59 7.45
CA ILE A 241 12.21 10.82 6.33
C ILE A 241 12.33 12.27 5.83
N PHE A 242 12.29 13.26 6.73
CA PHE A 242 12.41 14.67 6.33
C PHE A 242 13.79 15.02 5.79
N SER A 243 14.87 14.45 6.34
CA SER A 243 16.22 14.64 5.81
C SER A 243 16.32 14.09 4.39
N PHE A 244 15.80 12.88 4.16
CA PHE A 244 15.76 12.30 2.82
C PHE A 244 14.93 13.16 1.86
N ALA A 245 13.71 13.52 2.23
CA ALA A 245 12.81 14.31 1.39
C ALA A 245 13.44 15.67 1.00
N LYS A 246 14.06 16.35 1.96
CA LYS A 246 14.75 17.63 1.73
C LYS A 246 15.89 17.51 0.72
N GLU A 247 16.72 16.49 0.86
CA GLU A 247 17.87 16.30 -0.03
C GLU A 247 17.46 15.74 -1.40
N PHE A 248 16.54 14.77 -1.43
CA PHE A 248 16.07 14.20 -2.69
C PHE A 248 15.34 15.21 -3.57
N LYS A 249 14.62 16.17 -2.97
CA LYS A 249 13.97 17.26 -3.70
C LYS A 249 14.94 18.11 -4.53
N LYS A 250 16.22 18.14 -4.18
CA LYS A 250 17.27 18.86 -4.93
C LYS A 250 17.81 18.06 -6.12
N SER A 251 17.51 16.76 -6.19
CA SER A 251 17.98 15.92 -7.28
C SER A 251 17.24 16.23 -8.57
N LYS A 252 17.98 16.25 -9.69
CA LYS A 252 17.37 16.33 -11.04
C LYS A 252 16.52 15.12 -11.40
N TYR A 253 16.60 14.07 -10.61
CA TYR A 253 15.82 12.83 -10.75
C TYR A 253 14.69 12.74 -9.71
N PHE A 254 14.32 13.88 -9.13
CA PHE A 254 13.24 13.93 -8.16
C PHE A 254 11.93 13.44 -8.77
N ILE A 255 11.27 12.53 -8.07
CA ILE A 255 9.91 12.06 -8.31
C ILE A 255 9.14 12.10 -6.98
N PRO A 256 7.80 12.00 -6.98
CA PRO A 256 6.98 12.01 -5.76
C PRO A 256 7.43 11.02 -4.68
N LEU A 257 7.12 11.37 -3.40
CA LEU A 257 7.39 10.57 -2.21
C LEU A 257 6.09 10.09 -1.61
#